data_cc3b5ad43274f7b93aadf46048317b52
#
_entry.id   cc3b5ad43274f7b93aadf46048317b52
#
_cell.length_a   1.000
_cell.length_b   1.000
_cell.length_c   1.000
_cell.angle_alpha   90.00
_cell.angle_beta   90.00
_cell.angle_gamma   90.00
#
_symmetry.space_group_name_H-M   'P 1'
#
loop_
_entity.id
_entity.type
_entity.pdbx_description
1 polymer ?
#
loop_
_entity_poly.entity_id
_entity_poly.type
_entity_poly.pdbx_seq_one_letter_code
_entity_poly.pdbx_strand_id
1 'polypeptide(L)'
;QASETFVSSESSSFKNALDHSRNKTTKLVADAFIEWKPDTMTTFVFRPRFSYGKTDNTNGQNSYTFSQDPGYTTDELFGTDDLTSLVSEEDIINTVLKNTLKKGDDLTVGGSVLVNRRLGKLGRNITFRGKYNYTNSSSEQFSTSETEYFQKTPEERMEILNRYITTPTKSYDYSARLTYSEPIFTGGFLQFSYNFQYKHSTTDNSTFDMGDNWTIGDGVNES
;
A
#
# COMPACT_ATOMS: atom_id res chain seq x y z
N GLN A 1 19.53 0.29 -8.15
CA GLN A 1 20.62 1.28 -8.20
C GLN A 1 20.06 2.58 -8.76
N ALA A 2 20.23 3.67 -8.07
CA ALA A 2 19.85 4.99 -8.55
C ALA A 2 20.99 5.96 -8.28
N SER A 3 21.29 6.79 -9.29
CA SER A 3 22.17 7.96 -9.15
C SER A 3 21.33 9.19 -9.48
N GLU A 4 21.25 10.12 -8.55
CA GLU A 4 20.49 11.36 -8.71
C GLU A 4 21.38 12.56 -8.51
N THR A 5 21.26 13.54 -9.40
CA THR A 5 21.94 14.82 -9.30
C THR A 5 20.91 15.90 -8.98
N PHE A 6 21.06 16.54 -7.84
CA PHE A 6 20.22 17.67 -7.44
C PHE A 6 20.98 18.97 -7.75
N VAL A 7 20.45 19.74 -8.70
CA VAL A 7 21.01 21.06 -9.04
C VAL A 7 20.07 22.12 -8.49
N SER A 8 20.49 22.84 -7.44
CA SER A 8 19.87 24.09 -7.03
C SER A 8 20.72 25.27 -7.51
N SER A 9 20.16 26.46 -7.57
CA SER A 9 20.84 27.66 -8.06
C SER A 9 22.10 28.07 -7.25
N GLU A 10 22.34 27.44 -6.10
CA GLU A 10 23.46 27.78 -5.18
C GLU A 10 24.33 26.59 -4.75
N SER A 11 23.87 25.33 -4.90
CA SER A 11 24.70 24.15 -4.63
C SER A 11 24.25 22.95 -5.45
N SER A 12 25.20 22.22 -6.03
CA SER A 12 24.97 20.91 -6.61
C SER A 12 25.40 19.84 -5.61
N SER A 13 24.58 18.79 -5.45
CA SER A 13 24.94 17.61 -4.69
C SER A 13 24.73 16.36 -5.52
N PHE A 14 25.59 15.37 -5.32
CA PHE A 14 25.54 14.09 -6.03
C PHE A 14 25.16 13.00 -5.03
N LYS A 15 24.14 12.22 -5.36
CA LYS A 15 23.67 11.14 -4.51
C LYS A 15 23.74 9.81 -5.23
N ASN A 16 24.40 8.86 -4.63
CA ASN A 16 24.38 7.45 -5.02
C ASN A 16 23.63 6.64 -3.98
N ALA A 17 22.78 5.74 -4.42
CA ALA A 17 21.99 4.89 -3.54
C ALA A 17 21.94 3.44 -4.02
N LEU A 18 22.05 2.54 -3.06
CA LEU A 18 21.86 1.10 -3.24
C LEU A 18 20.63 0.68 -2.44
N ASP A 19 19.62 0.18 -3.12
CA ASP A 19 18.38 -0.29 -2.52
C ASP A 19 18.28 -1.82 -2.60
N HIS A 20 17.91 -2.43 -1.49
CA HIS A 20 17.59 -3.83 -1.41
C HIS A 20 16.17 -3.99 -0.86
N SER A 21 15.30 -4.65 -1.62
CA SER A 21 13.91 -4.86 -1.23
C SER A 21 13.52 -6.33 -1.35
N ARG A 22 12.86 -6.83 -0.32
CA ARG A 22 12.23 -8.15 -0.31
C ARG A 22 10.78 -8.00 0.09
N ASN A 23 9.87 -8.46 -0.76
CA ASN A 23 8.45 -8.48 -0.51
C ASN A 23 7.92 -9.92 -0.53
N LYS A 24 7.22 -10.31 0.54
CA LYS A 24 6.53 -11.59 0.65
C LYS A 24 5.06 -11.32 0.93
N THR A 25 4.19 -11.75 0.01
CA THR A 25 2.75 -11.65 0.19
C THR A 25 2.14 -13.04 0.14
N THR A 26 1.32 -13.34 1.14
CA THR A 26 0.49 -14.55 1.18
C THR A 26 -0.96 -14.13 1.18
N LYS A 27 -1.77 -14.67 0.27
CA LYS A 27 -3.18 -14.32 0.14
C LYS A 27 -4.03 -15.56 -0.01
N LEU A 28 -5.06 -15.65 0.83
CA LEU A 28 -6.15 -16.62 0.72
C LEU A 28 -7.38 -15.91 0.18
N VAL A 29 -7.98 -16.44 -0.87
CA VAL A 29 -9.23 -15.92 -1.44
C VAL A 29 -10.21 -17.09 -1.56
N ALA A 30 -11.42 -16.88 -1.10
CA ALA A 30 -12.53 -17.80 -1.26
C ALA A 30 -13.74 -17.02 -1.79
N ASP A 31 -14.33 -17.51 -2.84
CA ASP A 31 -15.58 -17.01 -3.41
C ASP A 31 -16.52 -18.17 -3.75
N ALA A 32 -17.81 -17.88 -3.69
CA ALA A 32 -18.82 -18.84 -4.08
C ALA A 32 -19.85 -18.18 -5.01
N PHE A 33 -20.50 -19.02 -5.78
CA PHE A 33 -21.59 -18.64 -6.67
C PHE A 33 -22.81 -19.48 -6.34
N ILE A 34 -23.91 -18.80 -5.99
CA ILE A 34 -25.17 -19.43 -5.65
C ILE A 34 -26.23 -18.82 -6.56
N GLU A 35 -26.87 -19.65 -7.37
CA GLU A 35 -28.01 -19.28 -8.19
C GLU A 35 -29.23 -20.04 -7.70
N TRP A 36 -30.30 -19.30 -7.48
CA TRP A 36 -31.61 -19.88 -7.08
C TRP A 36 -32.72 -19.29 -7.93
N LYS A 37 -33.52 -20.17 -8.50
CA LYS A 37 -34.68 -19.83 -9.32
C LYS A 37 -35.93 -20.42 -8.67
N PRO A 38 -36.60 -19.67 -7.75
CA PRO A 38 -37.81 -20.15 -7.08
C PRO A 38 -38.99 -20.39 -8.03
N ASP A 39 -39.01 -19.66 -9.14
CA ASP A 39 -40.00 -19.77 -10.22
C ASP A 39 -39.34 -19.43 -11.60
N THR A 40 -40.15 -19.54 -12.65
CA THR A 40 -39.67 -19.25 -14.03
C THR A 40 -39.42 -17.77 -14.30
N MET A 41 -39.88 -16.88 -13.44
CA MET A 41 -39.77 -15.42 -13.61
C MET A 41 -38.74 -14.78 -12.70
N THR A 42 -38.28 -15.46 -11.64
CA THR A 42 -37.38 -14.88 -10.64
C THR A 42 -36.07 -15.62 -10.60
N THR A 43 -34.97 -14.84 -10.62
CA THR A 43 -33.62 -15.34 -10.47
C THR A 43 -32.93 -14.57 -9.36
N PHE A 44 -32.36 -15.30 -8.40
CA PHE A 44 -31.45 -14.79 -7.38
C PHE A 44 -30.05 -15.29 -7.67
N VAL A 45 -29.07 -14.40 -7.64
CA VAL A 45 -27.66 -14.76 -7.70
C VAL A 45 -26.97 -14.12 -6.50
N PHE A 46 -26.31 -14.93 -5.71
CA PHE A 46 -25.50 -14.48 -4.58
C PHE A 46 -24.05 -14.90 -4.79
N ARG A 47 -23.13 -13.96 -4.63
CA ARG A 47 -21.68 -14.16 -4.81
C ARG A 47 -20.95 -13.62 -3.58
N PRO A 48 -20.84 -14.41 -2.50
CA PRO A 48 -20.02 -14.04 -1.36
C PRO A 48 -18.54 -14.13 -1.73
N ARG A 49 -17.74 -13.30 -1.10
CA ARG A 49 -16.28 -13.28 -1.24
C ARG A 49 -15.64 -13.04 0.10
N PHE A 50 -14.60 -13.82 0.36
CA PHE A 50 -13.69 -13.68 1.48
C PHE A 50 -12.26 -13.55 0.96
N SER A 51 -11.47 -12.66 1.55
CA SER A 51 -10.05 -12.55 1.25
C SER A 51 -9.30 -12.20 2.53
N TYR A 52 -8.24 -12.94 2.80
CA TYR A 52 -7.30 -12.65 3.87
C TYR A 52 -5.88 -12.63 3.31
N GLY A 53 -5.14 -11.59 3.58
CA GLY A 53 -3.77 -11.38 3.12
C GLY A 53 -2.82 -11.05 4.25
N LYS A 54 -1.56 -11.49 4.11
CA LYS A 54 -0.42 -11.03 4.90
C LYS A 54 0.68 -10.55 3.98
N THR A 55 1.30 -9.45 4.36
CA THR A 55 2.43 -8.86 3.63
C THR A 55 3.57 -8.60 4.59
N ASP A 56 4.76 -9.10 4.24
CA ASP A 56 6.02 -8.78 4.89
C ASP A 56 6.92 -8.11 3.84
N ASN A 57 7.31 -6.89 4.10
CA ASN A 57 8.19 -6.12 3.23
C ASN A 57 9.39 -5.65 4.04
N THR A 58 10.59 -6.00 3.57
CA THR A 58 11.85 -5.53 4.13
C THR A 58 12.54 -4.69 3.07
N ASN A 59 12.92 -3.47 3.40
CA ASN A 59 13.65 -2.56 2.54
C ASN A 59 14.87 -2.03 3.26
N GLY A 60 16.04 -2.24 2.67
CA GLY A 60 17.32 -1.65 3.07
C GLY A 60 17.77 -0.65 2.01
N GLN A 61 18.12 0.54 2.43
CA GLN A 61 18.71 1.57 1.58
C GLN A 61 20.01 2.04 2.20
N ASN A 62 21.06 2.03 1.40
CA ASN A 62 22.32 2.68 1.72
C ASN A 62 22.55 3.80 0.70
N SER A 63 22.87 5.01 1.15
CA SER A 63 23.09 6.12 0.25
C SER A 63 24.20 7.05 0.75
N TYR A 64 24.98 7.56 -0.20
CA TYR A 64 26.05 8.51 -0.01
C TYR A 64 25.74 9.80 -0.77
N THR A 65 25.94 10.93 -0.13
CA THR A 65 25.74 12.26 -0.73
C THR A 65 27.06 13.02 -0.70
N PHE A 66 27.44 13.56 -1.85
CA PHE A 66 28.69 14.26 -2.06
C PHE A 66 28.46 15.71 -2.48
N SER A 67 29.40 16.60 -2.15
CA SER A 67 29.41 18.00 -2.56
C SER A 67 29.77 18.19 -4.04
N GLN A 68 30.53 17.24 -4.61
CA GLN A 68 30.91 17.20 -6.02
C GLN A 68 30.85 15.77 -6.55
N ASP A 69 30.95 15.61 -7.87
CA ASP A 69 30.91 14.26 -8.49
C ASP A 69 32.12 13.45 -7.98
N PRO A 70 31.90 12.32 -7.30
CA PRO A 70 32.96 11.50 -6.76
C PRO A 70 33.81 10.81 -7.85
N GLY A 71 33.33 10.77 -9.10
CA GLY A 71 34.01 10.11 -10.21
C GLY A 71 34.04 8.60 -10.17
N TYR A 72 33.30 7.99 -9.25
CA TYR A 72 33.19 6.53 -9.06
C TYR A 72 31.78 6.03 -9.36
N THR A 73 31.69 4.80 -9.83
CA THR A 73 30.40 4.13 -10.03
C THR A 73 29.77 3.73 -8.69
N THR A 74 28.48 3.51 -8.68
CA THR A 74 27.75 3.04 -7.49
C THR A 74 28.35 1.73 -6.96
N ASP A 75 28.74 0.80 -7.83
CA ASP A 75 29.32 -0.48 -7.41
C ASP A 75 30.69 -0.33 -6.74
N GLU A 76 31.51 0.61 -7.20
CA GLU A 76 32.80 0.92 -6.57
C GLU A 76 32.60 1.57 -5.20
N LEU A 77 31.67 2.54 -5.09
CA LEU A 77 31.40 3.25 -3.84
C LEU A 77 30.83 2.33 -2.74
N PHE A 78 29.96 1.39 -3.10
CA PHE A 78 29.37 0.45 -2.14
C PHE A 78 30.14 -0.88 -2.02
N GLY A 79 31.17 -1.09 -2.83
CA GLY A 79 32.06 -2.24 -2.77
C GLY A 79 33.25 -2.05 -1.83
N THR A 80 33.47 -0.84 -1.30
CA THR A 80 34.57 -0.54 -0.36
C THR A 80 34.08 -0.63 1.09
N ASP A 81 34.94 -1.12 1.99
CA ASP A 81 34.68 -1.09 3.43
C ASP A 81 34.97 0.29 4.03
N ASP A 82 35.74 1.13 3.34
CA ASP A 82 36.10 2.49 3.77
C ASP A 82 35.93 3.49 2.63
N LEU A 83 34.85 4.27 2.70
CA LEU A 83 34.49 5.28 1.71
C LEU A 83 35.56 6.38 1.63
N THR A 84 36.23 6.70 2.75
CA THR A 84 37.28 7.75 2.81
C THR A 84 38.54 7.36 2.10
N SER A 85 38.74 6.09 1.76
CA SER A 85 39.81 5.60 0.90
C SER A 85 39.65 6.01 -0.57
N LEU A 86 38.42 6.24 -1.02
CA LEU A 86 38.06 6.59 -2.40
C LEU A 86 37.80 8.09 -2.57
N VAL A 87 37.08 8.68 -1.61
CA VAL A 87 36.61 10.07 -1.67
C VAL A 87 37.10 10.84 -0.44
N SER A 88 37.55 12.06 -0.62
CA SER A 88 37.94 12.92 0.50
C SER A 88 36.78 13.14 1.46
N GLU A 89 37.03 13.09 2.77
CA GLU A 89 36.04 13.33 3.79
C GLU A 89 35.35 14.70 3.65
N GLU A 90 36.06 15.70 3.15
CA GLU A 90 35.56 17.06 2.89
C GLU A 90 34.47 17.08 1.79
N ASP A 91 34.52 16.12 0.87
CA ASP A 91 33.55 16.00 -0.23
C ASP A 91 32.34 15.17 0.13
N ILE A 92 32.38 14.41 1.23
CA ILE A 92 31.26 13.63 1.71
C ILE A 92 30.35 14.52 2.56
N ILE A 93 29.11 14.73 2.15
CA ILE A 93 28.12 15.48 2.92
C ILE A 93 27.53 14.57 4.01
N ASN A 94 26.96 13.44 3.61
CA ASN A 94 26.42 12.44 4.54
C ASN A 94 26.41 11.04 3.94
N THR A 95 26.36 10.08 4.85
CA THR A 95 25.98 8.70 4.54
C THR A 95 24.68 8.38 5.28
N VAL A 96 23.78 7.62 4.64
CA VAL A 96 22.51 7.21 5.25
C VAL A 96 22.33 5.71 5.08
N LEU A 97 22.21 5.01 6.20
CA LEU A 97 21.79 3.62 6.25
C LEU A 97 20.34 3.58 6.79
N LYS A 98 19.41 3.15 5.96
CA LYS A 98 18.00 3.05 6.33
C LYS A 98 17.50 1.63 6.16
N ASN A 99 16.93 1.08 7.22
CA ASN A 99 16.25 -0.20 7.20
C ASN A 99 14.78 -0.01 7.56
N THR A 100 13.90 -0.66 6.82
CA THR A 100 12.46 -0.61 7.04
C THR A 100 11.90 -2.02 6.97
N LEU A 101 11.19 -2.41 8.00
CA LEU A 101 10.38 -3.62 8.05
C LEU A 101 8.92 -3.20 8.13
N LYS A 102 8.12 -3.62 7.16
CA LYS A 102 6.69 -3.37 7.12
C LYS A 102 5.95 -4.70 7.12
N LYS A 103 5.10 -4.89 8.11
CA LYS A 103 4.16 -6.02 8.20
C LYS A 103 2.75 -5.50 8.03
N GLY A 104 1.90 -6.28 7.40
CA GLY A 104 0.49 -5.91 7.24
C GLY A 104 -0.39 -7.11 7.04
N ASP A 105 -1.61 -7.00 7.51
CA ASP A 105 -2.68 -7.93 7.21
C ASP A 105 -3.90 -7.19 6.69
N ASP A 106 -4.60 -7.84 5.80
CA ASP A 106 -5.86 -7.38 5.27
C ASP A 106 -6.92 -8.50 5.31
N LEU A 107 -8.06 -8.17 5.86
CA LEU A 107 -9.26 -9.00 5.83
C LEU A 107 -10.32 -8.27 5.02
N THR A 108 -10.81 -8.88 3.96
CA THR A 108 -11.95 -8.38 3.21
C THR A 108 -13.06 -9.43 3.20
N VAL A 109 -14.25 -9.02 3.65
CA VAL A 109 -15.48 -9.82 3.59
C VAL A 109 -16.49 -9.02 2.79
N GLY A 110 -17.06 -9.63 1.78
CA GLY A 110 -18.03 -8.93 0.95
C GLY A 110 -18.81 -9.85 0.04
N GLY A 111 -19.50 -9.25 -0.89
CA GLY A 111 -20.25 -9.99 -1.89
C GLY A 111 -21.21 -9.14 -2.67
N SER A 112 -21.91 -9.82 -3.57
CA SER A 112 -22.95 -9.19 -4.37
C SER A 112 -24.19 -10.06 -4.44
N VAL A 113 -25.33 -9.41 -4.47
CA VAL A 113 -26.64 -10.02 -4.72
C VAL A 113 -27.23 -9.43 -5.99
N LEU A 114 -27.76 -10.27 -6.83
CA LEU A 114 -28.56 -9.90 -7.99
C LEU A 114 -29.92 -10.56 -7.86
N VAL A 115 -30.96 -9.77 -7.94
CA VAL A 115 -32.34 -10.25 -8.04
C VAL A 115 -32.93 -9.74 -9.34
N ASN A 116 -33.34 -10.63 -10.20
CA ASN A 116 -34.03 -10.29 -11.42
C ASN A 116 -35.42 -10.91 -11.40
N ARG A 117 -36.46 -10.11 -11.67
CA ARG A 117 -37.84 -10.59 -11.77
C ARG A 117 -38.51 -10.08 -13.04
N ARG A 118 -39.05 -11.00 -13.84
CA ARG A 118 -39.90 -10.69 -14.99
C ARG A 118 -41.31 -10.39 -14.50
N LEU A 119 -41.93 -9.35 -15.08
CA LEU A 119 -43.22 -8.81 -14.62
C LEU A 119 -44.33 -9.06 -15.68
N GLY A 120 -44.56 -10.30 -16.05
CA GLY A 120 -45.67 -10.71 -16.93
C GLY A 120 -45.47 -10.42 -18.41
N LYS A 121 -45.39 -9.15 -18.84
CA LYS A 121 -45.17 -8.82 -20.25
C LYS A 121 -43.73 -9.16 -20.70
N LEU A 122 -43.59 -9.62 -21.94
CA LEU A 122 -42.28 -9.92 -22.52
C LEU A 122 -41.40 -8.65 -22.53
N GLY A 123 -40.23 -8.73 -21.90
CA GLY A 123 -39.29 -7.60 -21.80
C GLY A 123 -39.49 -6.73 -20.55
N ARG A 124 -40.60 -6.77 -19.85
CA ARG A 124 -40.79 -6.06 -18.58
C ARG A 124 -40.07 -6.80 -17.47
N ASN A 125 -39.15 -6.11 -16.81
CA ASN A 125 -38.41 -6.69 -15.69
C ASN A 125 -37.98 -5.63 -14.67
N ILE A 126 -37.71 -6.07 -13.47
CA ILE A 126 -37.10 -5.33 -12.40
C ILE A 126 -35.84 -6.09 -11.99
N THR A 127 -34.72 -5.37 -11.88
CA THR A 127 -33.44 -5.93 -11.46
C THR A 127 -32.90 -5.11 -10.29
N PHE A 128 -32.61 -5.80 -9.21
CA PHE A 128 -31.89 -5.23 -8.09
C PHE A 128 -30.47 -5.82 -8.05
N ARG A 129 -29.47 -4.98 -7.90
CA ARG A 129 -28.08 -5.36 -7.65
C ARG A 129 -27.60 -4.67 -6.38
N GLY A 130 -27.17 -5.46 -5.42
CA GLY A 130 -26.53 -4.99 -4.20
C GLY A 130 -25.10 -5.47 -4.13
N LYS A 131 -24.22 -4.66 -3.58
CA LYS A 131 -22.84 -5.04 -3.21
C LYS A 131 -22.56 -4.55 -1.82
N TYR A 132 -21.78 -5.33 -1.09
CA TYR A 132 -21.25 -5.01 0.21
C TYR A 132 -19.80 -5.46 0.29
N ASN A 133 -18.92 -4.60 0.80
CA ASN A 133 -17.57 -4.95 1.17
C ASN A 133 -17.24 -4.33 2.53
N TYR A 134 -16.68 -5.15 3.38
CA TYR A 134 -16.03 -4.75 4.62
C TYR A 134 -14.55 -5.08 4.50
N THR A 135 -13.69 -4.11 4.76
CA THR A 135 -12.24 -4.31 4.82
C THR A 135 -11.74 -3.85 6.18
N ASN A 136 -10.96 -4.71 6.82
CA ASN A 136 -10.20 -4.41 8.01
C ASN A 136 -8.74 -4.74 7.71
N SER A 137 -7.90 -3.73 7.72
CA SER A 137 -6.47 -3.90 7.48
C SER A 137 -5.65 -3.24 8.57
N SER A 138 -4.52 -3.83 8.88
CA SER A 138 -3.53 -3.28 9.78
C SER A 138 -2.18 -3.26 9.07
N SER A 139 -1.42 -2.19 9.28
CA SER A 139 -0.05 -2.09 8.81
C SER A 139 0.82 -1.55 9.91
N GLU A 140 1.90 -2.26 10.20
CA GLU A 140 2.94 -1.88 11.13
C GLU A 140 4.24 -1.68 10.36
N GLN A 141 4.93 -0.60 10.62
CA GLN A 141 6.19 -0.28 10.00
C GLN A 141 7.20 0.10 11.06
N PHE A 142 8.31 -0.62 11.08
CA PHE A 142 9.50 -0.32 11.85
C PHE A 142 10.55 0.27 10.90
N SER A 143 11.14 1.39 11.27
CA SER A 143 12.14 2.08 10.44
C SER A 143 13.27 2.57 11.30
N THR A 144 14.48 2.17 10.94
CA THR A 144 15.73 2.69 11.50
C THR A 144 16.45 3.47 10.42
N SER A 145 16.92 4.66 10.73
CA SER A 145 17.74 5.48 9.86
C SER A 145 18.94 5.99 10.64
N GLU A 146 20.13 5.59 10.22
CA GLU A 146 21.40 6.08 10.73
C GLU A 146 21.99 7.02 9.69
N THR A 147 22.23 8.27 10.09
CA THR A 147 22.79 9.29 9.22
C THR A 147 24.07 9.81 9.84
N GLU A 148 25.17 9.69 9.10
CA GLU A 148 26.46 10.26 9.48
C GLU A 148 26.73 11.51 8.64
N TYR A 149 26.92 12.64 9.30
CA TYR A 149 27.19 13.95 8.69
C TYR A 149 28.67 14.30 8.83
N PHE A 150 29.39 14.30 7.75
CA PHE A 150 30.83 14.57 7.73
C PHE A 150 31.19 16.04 7.93
N GLN A 151 30.23 16.93 7.71
CA GLN A 151 30.39 18.38 7.84
C GLN A 151 30.05 18.92 9.23
N LYS A 152 29.63 18.06 10.18
CA LYS A 152 29.27 18.43 11.53
C LYS A 152 30.38 18.13 12.55
N THR A 153 30.23 18.67 13.76
CA THR A 153 31.12 18.35 14.89
C THR A 153 31.02 16.87 15.28
N PRO A 154 32.06 16.26 15.88
CA PRO A 154 32.04 14.85 16.25
C PRO A 154 30.84 14.45 17.11
N GLU A 155 30.34 15.34 17.98
CA GLU A 155 29.18 15.09 18.85
C GLU A 155 27.87 15.11 18.09
N GLU A 156 27.77 15.82 16.97
CA GLU A 156 26.58 15.95 16.13
C GLU A 156 26.66 15.14 14.83
N ARG A 157 27.75 14.40 14.65
CA ARG A 157 28.05 13.68 13.43
C ARG A 157 27.07 12.56 13.14
N MET A 158 26.64 11.84 14.18
CA MET A 158 25.74 10.68 14.05
C MET A 158 24.32 11.04 14.50
N GLU A 159 23.36 10.78 13.64
CA GLU A 159 21.93 10.90 13.95
C GLU A 159 21.25 9.53 13.72
N ILE A 160 20.64 9.00 14.78
CA ILE A 160 19.88 7.75 14.73
C ILE A 160 18.41 8.09 14.91
N LEU A 161 17.57 7.59 14.02
CA LEU A 161 16.13 7.81 14.07
C LEU A 161 15.40 6.48 13.95
N ASN A 162 14.80 6.04 15.05
CA ASN A 162 14.03 4.82 15.14
C ASN A 162 12.54 5.15 15.27
N ARG A 163 11.72 4.64 14.35
CA ARG A 163 10.28 4.91 14.30
C ARG A 163 9.46 3.64 14.18
N TYR A 164 8.41 3.59 14.95
CA TYR A 164 7.33 2.65 14.81
C TYR A 164 6.07 3.38 14.34
N ILE A 165 5.48 2.91 13.25
CA ILE A 165 4.27 3.48 12.66
C ILE A 165 3.22 2.38 12.57
N THR A 166 2.04 2.64 13.13
CA THR A 166 0.89 1.73 13.00
C THR A 166 -0.26 2.44 12.30
N THR A 167 -0.89 1.74 11.37
CA THR A 167 -1.96 2.30 10.52
C THR A 167 -3.10 1.30 10.36
N PRO A 168 -3.94 1.13 11.39
CA PRO A 168 -5.18 0.37 11.26
C PRO A 168 -6.19 1.12 10.40
N THR A 169 -6.84 0.40 9.49
CA THR A 169 -7.85 0.95 8.58
C THR A 169 -9.08 0.05 8.57
N LYS A 170 -10.26 0.63 8.72
CA LYS A 170 -11.55 -0.03 8.59
C LYS A 170 -12.37 0.68 7.53
N SER A 171 -12.93 -0.07 6.59
CA SER A 171 -13.78 0.52 5.57
C SER A 171 -15.03 -0.32 5.28
N TYR A 172 -16.11 0.37 4.96
CA TYR A 172 -17.40 -0.20 4.56
C TYR A 172 -17.79 0.43 3.21
N ASP A 173 -18.17 -0.39 2.27
CA ASP A 173 -18.65 0.02 0.96
C ASP A 173 -19.97 -0.71 0.67
N TYR A 174 -21.04 0.06 0.45
CA TYR A 174 -22.34 -0.45 0.04
C TYR A 174 -22.73 0.19 -1.27
N SER A 175 -23.22 -0.58 -2.21
CA SER A 175 -23.86 -0.04 -3.39
C SER A 175 -25.12 -0.81 -3.73
N ALA A 176 -26.12 -0.09 -4.20
CA ALA A 176 -27.38 -0.65 -4.66
C ALA A 176 -27.77 -0.01 -5.98
N ARG A 177 -28.19 -0.84 -6.92
CA ARG A 177 -28.79 -0.40 -8.19
C ARG A 177 -30.11 -1.08 -8.38
N LEU A 178 -31.15 -0.29 -8.59
CA LEU A 178 -32.47 -0.73 -9.01
C LEU A 178 -32.66 -0.32 -10.46
N THR A 179 -33.04 -1.28 -11.31
CA THR A 179 -33.31 -1.04 -12.72
C THR A 179 -34.68 -1.59 -13.05
N TYR A 180 -35.51 -0.78 -13.69
CA TYR A 180 -36.81 -1.17 -14.24
C TYR A 180 -36.80 -0.99 -15.73
N SER A 181 -37.28 -2.01 -16.47
CA SER A 181 -37.40 -1.98 -17.93
C SER A 181 -38.86 -2.19 -18.31
N GLU A 182 -39.41 -1.29 -19.12
CA GLU A 182 -40.75 -1.33 -19.68
C GLU A 182 -40.70 -1.40 -21.20
N PRO A 183 -41.26 -2.42 -21.81
CA PRO A 183 -41.47 -2.44 -23.27
C PRO A 183 -42.57 -1.44 -23.67
N ILE A 184 -42.22 -0.52 -24.59
CA ILE A 184 -43.14 0.55 -25.02
C ILE A 184 -43.80 0.20 -26.35
N PHE A 185 -43.04 -0.35 -27.31
CA PHE A 185 -43.48 -0.77 -28.63
C PHE A 185 -42.65 -1.95 -29.10
N THR A 186 -42.98 -2.53 -30.25
CA THR A 186 -42.27 -3.66 -30.81
C THR A 186 -40.84 -3.30 -31.11
N GLY A 187 -39.89 -3.96 -30.41
CA GLY A 187 -38.45 -3.70 -30.53
C GLY A 187 -37.92 -2.50 -29.70
N GLY A 188 -38.79 -1.77 -28.95
CA GLY A 188 -38.40 -0.64 -28.13
C GLY A 188 -38.73 -0.83 -26.66
N PHE A 189 -37.84 -0.38 -25.77
CA PHE A 189 -38.05 -0.39 -24.34
C PHE A 189 -37.49 0.88 -23.67
N LEU A 190 -38.11 1.24 -22.56
CA LEU A 190 -37.64 2.33 -21.67
C LEU A 190 -37.03 1.70 -20.43
N GLN A 191 -35.88 2.24 -20.00
CA GLN A 191 -35.18 1.75 -18.83
C GLN A 191 -34.96 2.89 -17.85
N PHE A 192 -35.36 2.68 -16.61
CA PHE A 192 -35.04 3.54 -15.48
C PHE A 192 -34.05 2.86 -14.56
N SER A 193 -33.04 3.58 -14.14
CA SER A 193 -32.04 3.09 -13.19
C SER A 193 -31.83 4.07 -12.06
N TYR A 194 -31.89 3.59 -10.84
CA TYR A 194 -31.51 4.32 -9.64
C TYR A 194 -30.27 3.68 -9.03
N ASN A 195 -29.24 4.48 -8.71
CA ASN A 195 -28.01 4.05 -8.10
C ASN A 195 -27.82 4.72 -6.75
N PHE A 196 -27.45 3.94 -5.75
CA PHE A 196 -27.01 4.40 -4.45
C PHE A 196 -25.62 3.84 -4.16
N GLN A 197 -24.74 4.66 -3.61
CA GLN A 197 -23.44 4.23 -3.11
C GLN A 197 -23.13 4.96 -1.82
N TYR A 198 -22.61 4.23 -0.84
CA TYR A 198 -22.09 4.75 0.40
C TYR A 198 -20.75 4.10 0.67
N LYS A 199 -19.75 4.92 0.97
CA LYS A 199 -18.41 4.48 1.38
C LYS A 199 -18.01 5.24 2.64
N HIS A 200 -17.55 4.48 3.62
CA HIS A 200 -16.95 5.02 4.84
C HIS A 200 -15.62 4.34 5.08
N SER A 201 -14.59 5.13 5.39
CA SER A 201 -13.26 4.64 5.72
C SER A 201 -12.71 5.43 6.88
N THR A 202 -12.21 4.73 7.87
CA THR A 202 -11.50 5.30 9.01
C THR A 202 -10.09 4.73 9.03
N THR A 203 -9.11 5.61 9.08
CA THR A 203 -7.69 5.26 9.20
C THR A 203 -7.12 6.03 10.37
N ASP A 204 -6.54 5.30 11.30
CA ASP A 204 -5.75 5.86 12.39
C ASP A 204 -4.27 5.69 12.06
N ASN A 205 -3.50 6.78 12.13
CA ASN A 205 -2.07 6.74 11.87
C ASN A 205 -1.35 7.25 13.12
N SER A 206 -0.63 6.35 13.78
CA SER A 206 0.14 6.67 14.97
C SER A 206 1.62 6.41 14.69
N THR A 207 2.46 7.39 15.05
CA THR A 207 3.91 7.32 14.91
C THR A 207 4.54 7.46 16.29
N PHE A 208 5.43 6.53 16.63
CA PHE A 208 6.17 6.52 17.89
C PHE A 208 7.66 6.61 17.58
N ASP A 209 8.35 7.43 18.35
CA ASP A 209 9.81 7.48 18.39
C ASP A 209 10.28 6.44 19.41
N MET A 210 11.14 5.52 18.99
CA MET A 210 11.56 4.38 19.81
C MET A 210 12.87 4.62 20.55
N GLY A 211 13.49 5.80 20.35
CA GLY A 211 14.78 6.13 20.94
C GLY A 211 15.97 5.45 20.27
N ASP A 212 17.19 5.86 20.65
CA ASP A 212 18.41 5.50 19.92
C ASP A 212 18.87 4.05 20.15
N ASN A 213 18.46 3.44 21.27
CA ASN A 213 18.88 2.07 21.64
C ASN A 213 18.01 0.95 21.07
N TRP A 214 16.93 1.29 20.35
CA TRP A 214 16.03 0.30 19.77
C TRP A 214 16.53 -0.17 18.40
N THR A 215 16.35 -1.47 18.12
CA THR A 215 16.71 -2.05 16.82
C THR A 215 15.50 -2.71 16.16
N ILE A 216 15.52 -2.84 14.83
CA ILE A 216 14.46 -3.55 14.07
C ILE A 216 14.27 -4.99 14.56
N GLY A 217 15.33 -5.65 15.06
CA GLY A 217 15.26 -6.99 15.63
C GLY A 217 14.37 -7.10 16.85
N ASP A 218 14.28 -6.06 17.66
CA ASP A 218 13.46 -6.04 18.89
C ASP A 218 11.96 -6.06 18.54
N GLY A 219 11.54 -5.38 17.46
CA GLY A 219 10.15 -5.38 17.00
C GLY A 219 9.67 -6.69 16.34
N VAL A 220 10.59 -7.59 15.99
CA VAL A 220 10.25 -8.90 15.39
C VAL A 220 9.90 -9.93 16.45
N ASN A 221 10.42 -9.80 17.66
CA ASN A 221 10.28 -10.77 18.74
C ASN A 221 9.04 -10.54 19.63
N GLU A 222 8.36 -9.41 19.51
CA GLU A 222 7.17 -9.06 20.30
C GLU A 222 5.83 -9.35 19.60
N SER A 223 5.84 -10.00 18.41
CA SER A 223 4.63 -10.26 17.60
C SER A 223 4.31 -11.75 17.42
#